data_b5cac3d9730640cc1290e8ecf709e58c
#
_entry.id   b5cac3d9730640cc1290e8ecf709e58c
#
_cell.length_a   1.000
_cell.length_b   1.000
_cell.length_c   1.000
_cell.angle_alpha   90.00
_cell.angle_beta   90.00
_cell.angle_gamma   90.00
#
_symmetry.space_group_name_H-M   'P 1'
#
loop_
_entity.id
_entity.type
_entity.pdbx_description
1 polymer ?
#
loop_
_entity_poly.entity_id
_entity_poly.type
_entity_poly.pdbx_seq_one_letter_code
_entity_poly.pdbx_strand_id
1 'polypeptide(L)'
;MKLLDVMLLHAWKCFIGVFILAAPFVASASDALPDLIARIKPSVMAVGFYQETQNPRFGFRGTGFVVAGGNLLVTNAHVIERSDDVNRESILVVHSKGDSAQAGIRRAAVVHLDKAHDLALLRFDGSPLPALELGKPAGAREGQLVAFMGFPLGSALGLTPVTHRGSVSAITSVALPSPTARQLDARAISRIKEGSFDFIQLDATAYPGNSGGPLFDLETGAVIGVVNMVALKGTRESALSHPSGISYAIPVEFVLRMLAAAR
;
A
#
# COMPACT_ATOMS: atom_id res chain seq x y z
N MET A 1 46.87 -70.49 17.38
CA MET A 1 45.53 -70.20 17.77
C MET A 1 45.52 -69.14 18.84
N LYS A 2 46.17 -67.95 18.65
CA LYS A 2 46.20 -66.82 19.61
C LYS A 2 46.45 -65.44 18.95
N LEU A 3 46.37 -65.28 17.65
CA LEU A 3 46.63 -64.02 16.99
C LEU A 3 45.34 -63.41 16.31
N LEU A 4 44.25 -64.14 16.29
CA LEU A 4 43.03 -63.70 15.63
C LEU A 4 42.05 -62.91 16.55
N ASP A 5 42.20 -63.17 17.89
CA ASP A 5 41.26 -62.54 18.87
C ASP A 5 41.62 -61.14 19.26
N VAL A 6 42.84 -60.68 18.97
CA VAL A 6 43.28 -59.31 19.35
C VAL A 6 42.90 -58.27 18.30
N MET A 7 42.69 -58.67 17.04
CA MET A 7 42.28 -57.71 15.97
C MET A 7 40.79 -57.38 15.94
N LEU A 8 39.94 -58.23 16.51
CA LEU A 8 38.48 -58.00 16.55
C LEU A 8 38.07 -57.05 17.70
N LEU A 9 38.88 -56.90 18.75
CA LEU A 9 38.54 -56.00 19.88
C LEU A 9 38.88 -54.52 19.64
N HIS A 10 39.70 -54.21 18.65
CA HIS A 10 40.08 -52.84 18.33
C HIS A 10 39.20 -52.19 17.24
N ALA A 11 38.47 -53.00 16.45
CA ALA A 11 37.58 -52.49 15.44
C ALA A 11 36.25 -51.93 15.99
N TRP A 12 35.87 -52.26 17.22
CA TRP A 12 34.61 -51.81 17.82
C TRP A 12 34.73 -50.50 18.64
N LYS A 13 35.93 -50.00 18.88
CA LYS A 13 36.12 -48.76 19.65
C LYS A 13 36.18 -47.49 18.80
N CYS A 14 36.18 -47.58 17.47
CA CYS A 14 36.21 -46.44 16.56
C CYS A 14 34.83 -46.03 15.99
N PHE A 15 33.73 -46.66 16.43
CA PHE A 15 32.40 -46.35 15.90
C PHE A 15 31.46 -45.63 16.90
N ILE A 16 32.04 -45.14 18.03
CA ILE A 16 31.26 -44.31 18.96
C ILE A 16 31.82 -42.88 18.88
N GLY A 17 31.17 -42.05 18.12
CA GLY A 17 31.46 -40.66 18.31
C GLY A 17 31.34 -39.77 17.06
N VAL A 18 30.24 -39.65 16.45
CA VAL A 18 29.76 -38.35 15.95
C VAL A 18 28.24 -38.48 15.74
N PHE A 19 27.48 -38.62 16.80
CA PHE A 19 26.11 -38.22 16.82
C PHE A 19 26.13 -36.72 17.10
N ILE A 20 26.39 -35.92 16.04
CA ILE A 20 26.10 -34.50 16.07
C ILE A 20 24.60 -34.41 16.26
N LEU A 21 24.18 -34.07 17.49
CA LEU A 21 22.84 -33.61 17.78
C LEU A 21 22.64 -32.37 16.90
N ALA A 22 22.13 -32.59 15.70
CA ALA A 22 21.47 -31.52 14.91
C ALA A 22 20.25 -31.16 15.75
N ALA A 23 20.41 -30.26 16.72
CA ALA A 23 19.28 -29.60 17.34
C ALA A 23 18.46 -29.02 16.18
N PRO A 24 17.15 -29.36 16.04
CA PRO A 24 16.33 -28.72 15.08
C PRO A 24 16.41 -27.22 15.43
N PHE A 25 16.99 -26.44 14.54
CA PHE A 25 16.82 -25.00 14.55
C PHE A 25 15.32 -24.81 14.29
N VAL A 26 14.53 -24.80 15.35
CA VAL A 26 13.16 -24.32 15.30
C VAL A 26 13.33 -22.85 14.97
N ALA A 27 13.39 -22.55 13.66
CA ALA A 27 13.12 -21.21 13.20
C ALA A 27 11.73 -20.90 13.77
N SER A 28 11.70 -20.17 14.88
CA SER A 28 10.48 -19.47 15.26
C SER A 28 10.09 -18.72 14.00
N ALA A 29 9.06 -19.21 13.32
CA ALA A 29 8.30 -18.40 12.39
C ALA A 29 7.72 -17.29 13.28
N SER A 30 8.57 -16.28 13.54
CA SER A 30 8.14 -15.10 14.26
C SER A 30 6.94 -14.57 13.49
N ASP A 31 5.99 -14.02 14.22
CA ASP A 31 4.81 -13.34 13.69
C ASP A 31 5.22 -12.08 12.89
N ALA A 32 6.02 -12.27 11.85
CA ALA A 32 6.62 -11.19 11.06
C ALA A 32 5.54 -10.26 10.48
N LEU A 33 4.38 -10.83 10.13
CA LEU A 33 3.30 -10.01 9.55
C LEU A 33 2.55 -9.17 10.60
N PRO A 34 2.14 -9.67 11.78
CA PRO A 34 1.59 -8.82 12.84
C PRO A 34 2.51 -7.67 13.23
N ASP A 35 3.82 -7.94 13.40
CA ASP A 35 4.80 -6.91 13.74
C ASP A 35 4.97 -5.89 12.62
N LEU A 36 4.99 -6.33 11.37
CA LEU A 36 5.03 -5.47 10.21
C LEU A 36 3.79 -4.56 10.14
N ILE A 37 2.60 -5.12 10.35
CA ILE A 37 1.35 -4.37 10.41
C ILE A 37 1.39 -3.32 11.53
N ALA A 38 1.83 -3.71 12.73
CA ALA A 38 1.94 -2.80 13.87
C ALA A 38 2.87 -1.60 13.56
N ARG A 39 3.95 -1.83 12.82
CA ARG A 39 4.91 -0.80 12.40
C ARG A 39 4.35 0.12 11.31
N ILE A 40 3.61 -0.41 10.33
CA ILE A 40 3.10 0.37 9.18
C ILE A 40 1.85 1.15 9.55
N LYS A 41 0.96 0.57 10.35
CA LYS A 41 -0.36 1.11 10.64
C LYS A 41 -0.39 2.56 11.15
N PRO A 42 0.54 3.03 12.02
CA PRO A 42 0.57 4.43 12.48
C PRO A 42 0.84 5.45 11.38
N SER A 43 1.40 5.01 10.25
CA SER A 43 1.74 5.86 9.11
C SER A 43 0.62 5.96 8.06
N VAL A 44 -0.48 5.21 8.23
CA VAL A 44 -1.59 5.19 7.27
C VAL A 44 -2.73 6.06 7.79
N MET A 45 -3.15 7.02 6.96
CA MET A 45 -4.11 8.05 7.31
C MET A 45 -5.31 8.05 6.36
N ALA A 46 -6.48 8.36 6.88
CA ALA A 46 -7.64 8.67 6.06
C ALA A 46 -7.50 10.09 5.50
N VAL A 47 -7.83 10.28 4.22
CA VAL A 47 -7.81 11.57 3.52
C VAL A 47 -9.23 11.98 3.19
N GLY A 48 -9.56 13.25 3.38
CA GLY A 48 -10.89 13.75 3.09
C GLY A 48 -11.03 15.25 3.30
N PHE A 49 -12.27 15.70 3.33
CA PHE A 49 -12.59 17.10 3.55
C PHE A 49 -13.36 17.28 4.85
N TYR A 50 -13.03 18.33 5.57
CA TYR A 50 -13.72 18.72 6.80
C TYR A 50 -14.60 19.93 6.55
N GLN A 51 -15.84 19.84 7.01
CA GLN A 51 -16.79 20.95 6.97
C GLN A 51 -17.57 20.97 8.28
N GLU A 52 -17.50 22.10 8.98
CA GLU A 52 -18.07 22.26 10.31
C GLU A 52 -19.60 22.10 10.34
N THR A 53 -20.26 22.52 9.26
CA THR A 53 -21.72 22.51 9.11
C THR A 53 -22.30 21.19 8.59
N GLN A 54 -21.45 20.22 8.22
CA GLN A 54 -21.90 18.91 7.72
C GLN A 54 -22.00 17.86 8.84
N ASN A 55 -22.82 16.85 8.58
CA ASN A 55 -22.90 15.66 9.41
C ASN A 55 -22.82 14.39 8.52
N PRO A 56 -21.73 13.60 8.59
CA PRO A 56 -20.54 13.79 9.44
C PRO A 56 -19.68 14.98 8.96
N ARG A 57 -18.99 15.64 9.89
CA ARG A 57 -18.09 16.77 9.58
C ARG A 57 -16.89 16.39 8.71
N PHE A 58 -16.44 15.15 8.83
CA PHE A 58 -15.37 14.58 8.01
C PHE A 58 -15.94 13.75 6.86
N GLY A 59 -15.82 14.27 5.64
CA GLY A 59 -16.16 13.58 4.40
C GLY A 59 -14.94 12.77 3.92
N PHE A 60 -14.93 11.47 4.21
CA PHE A 60 -13.88 10.55 3.78
C PHE A 60 -13.81 10.41 2.26
N ARG A 61 -12.59 10.39 1.67
CA ARG A 61 -12.37 10.26 0.24
C ARG A 61 -11.47 9.09 -0.13
N GLY A 62 -10.44 8.81 0.67
CA GLY A 62 -9.49 7.75 0.39
C GLY A 62 -8.40 7.64 1.46
N THR A 63 -7.36 6.93 1.13
CA THR A 63 -6.22 6.62 2.00
C THR A 63 -5.00 7.44 1.59
N GLY A 64 -4.11 7.66 2.52
CA GLY A 64 -2.77 8.15 2.27
C GLY A 64 -1.79 7.56 3.27
N PHE A 65 -0.49 7.73 3.02
CA PHE A 65 0.56 7.26 3.93
C PHE A 65 1.69 8.26 4.06
N VAL A 66 2.28 8.27 5.23
CA VAL A 66 3.34 9.22 5.61
C VAL A 66 4.67 8.81 5.00
N VAL A 67 5.37 9.78 4.45
CA VAL A 67 6.71 9.64 3.87
C VAL A 67 7.64 10.74 4.37
N ALA A 68 8.90 10.61 4.11
CA ALA A 68 10.00 11.59 4.29
C ALA A 68 9.74 12.66 5.37
N GLY A 69 10.49 12.68 6.44
CA GLY A 69 10.42 13.71 7.49
C GLY A 69 9.15 13.69 8.37
N GLY A 70 8.16 12.84 8.04
CA GLY A 70 7.00 12.58 8.91
C GLY A 70 5.83 13.57 8.82
N ASN A 71 5.92 14.62 7.99
CA ASN A 71 4.82 15.58 7.75
C ASN A 71 4.37 15.63 6.29
N LEU A 72 4.93 14.76 5.43
CA LEU A 72 4.50 14.57 4.05
C LEU A 72 3.69 13.29 3.93
N LEU A 73 2.64 13.35 3.14
CA LEU A 73 1.71 12.24 2.90
C LEU A 73 1.49 12.07 1.41
N VAL A 74 1.59 10.84 0.94
CA VAL A 74 1.25 10.45 -0.42
C VAL A 74 -0.17 9.92 -0.47
N THR A 75 -0.91 10.29 -1.51
CA THR A 75 -2.23 9.76 -1.85
C THR A 75 -2.44 9.81 -3.38
N ASN A 76 -3.60 9.38 -3.88
CA ASN A 76 -3.94 9.59 -5.28
C ASN A 76 -4.45 11.02 -5.55
N ALA A 77 -4.25 11.52 -6.76
CA ALA A 77 -4.74 12.83 -7.18
C ALA A 77 -6.28 12.89 -7.15
N HIS A 78 -6.96 11.84 -7.64
CA HIS A 78 -8.44 11.77 -7.63
C HIS A 78 -9.04 11.79 -6.21
N VAL A 79 -8.29 11.38 -5.18
CA VAL A 79 -8.76 11.41 -3.77
C VAL A 79 -8.95 12.84 -3.28
N ILE A 80 -8.13 13.77 -3.75
CA ILE A 80 -8.16 15.17 -3.36
C ILE A 80 -8.87 16.07 -4.38
N GLU A 81 -9.32 15.54 -5.51
CA GLU A 81 -10.15 16.29 -6.45
C GLU A 81 -11.48 16.65 -5.78
N ARG A 82 -11.86 17.92 -5.91
CA ARG A 82 -13.15 18.38 -5.43
C ARG A 82 -14.21 17.96 -6.43
N SER A 83 -15.17 17.20 -5.97
CA SER A 83 -16.39 16.89 -6.70
C SER A 83 -17.48 17.93 -6.34
N ASP A 84 -18.56 18.00 -7.11
CA ASP A 84 -19.64 18.99 -6.96
C ASP A 84 -20.31 18.91 -5.57
N ASP A 85 -20.21 17.78 -4.89
CA ASP A 85 -20.71 17.55 -3.53
C ASP A 85 -19.81 18.14 -2.44
N VAL A 86 -18.58 18.59 -2.79
CA VAL A 86 -17.64 19.19 -1.85
C VAL A 86 -17.78 20.72 -1.88
N ASN A 87 -18.34 21.28 -0.82
CA ASN A 87 -18.45 22.73 -0.67
C ASN A 87 -17.07 23.41 -0.77
N ARG A 88 -17.03 24.58 -1.42
CA ARG A 88 -15.79 25.40 -1.57
C ARG A 88 -15.16 25.79 -0.24
N GLU A 89 -15.92 25.87 0.85
CA GLU A 89 -15.46 26.17 2.20
C GLU A 89 -14.84 24.98 2.91
N SER A 90 -14.96 23.77 2.37
CA SER A 90 -14.40 22.56 2.97
C SER A 90 -12.87 22.58 2.95
N ILE A 91 -12.28 22.15 4.06
CA ILE A 91 -10.83 22.12 4.27
C ILE A 91 -10.33 20.71 3.99
N LEU A 92 -9.27 20.58 3.19
CA LEU A 92 -8.56 19.31 3.00
C LEU A 92 -7.88 18.93 4.32
N VAL A 93 -8.16 17.71 4.78
CA VAL A 93 -7.62 17.21 6.04
C VAL A 93 -7.17 15.75 5.89
N VAL A 94 -6.28 15.34 6.79
CA VAL A 94 -5.92 13.95 7.01
C VAL A 94 -6.31 13.55 8.42
N HIS A 95 -6.70 12.30 8.60
CA HIS A 95 -7.17 11.78 9.88
C HIS A 95 -6.38 10.54 10.27
N SER A 96 -5.71 10.59 11.42
CA SER A 96 -5.10 9.44 12.08
C SER A 96 -6.03 8.91 13.17
N LYS A 97 -5.94 7.63 13.49
CA LYS A 97 -6.66 7.07 14.64
C LYS A 97 -6.16 7.74 15.92
N GLY A 98 -6.98 8.61 16.52
CA GLY A 98 -6.74 9.22 17.82
C GLY A 98 -7.74 8.74 18.85
N ASP A 99 -7.57 9.09 20.12
CA ASP A 99 -8.46 8.71 21.22
C ASP A 99 -9.86 9.34 21.12
N SER A 100 -10.05 10.34 20.25
CA SER A 100 -11.36 10.90 19.89
C SER A 100 -11.46 11.15 18.38
N ALA A 101 -12.68 11.13 17.85
CA ALA A 101 -12.94 11.35 16.42
C ALA A 101 -12.41 12.69 15.87
N GLN A 102 -12.20 13.70 16.76
CA GLN A 102 -11.72 15.04 16.40
C GLN A 102 -10.21 15.21 16.65
N ALA A 103 -9.64 14.48 17.61
CA ALA A 103 -8.23 14.63 18.00
C ALA A 103 -7.23 14.20 16.91
N GLY A 104 -7.68 13.40 15.94
CA GLY A 104 -6.85 12.91 14.86
C GLY A 104 -6.91 13.73 13.55
N ILE A 105 -7.77 14.76 13.47
CA ILE A 105 -7.94 15.56 12.24
C ILE A 105 -6.84 16.62 12.16
N ARG A 106 -6.11 16.65 11.05
CA ARG A 106 -5.05 17.62 10.77
C ARG A 106 -5.29 18.26 9.41
N ARG A 107 -5.13 19.58 9.34
CA ARG A 107 -5.20 20.28 8.06
C ARG A 107 -4.10 19.79 7.14
N ALA A 108 -4.38 19.77 5.84
CA ALA A 108 -3.42 19.40 4.83
C ALA A 108 -3.46 20.38 3.65
N ALA A 109 -2.31 20.55 3.01
CA ALA A 109 -2.15 21.38 1.82
C ALA A 109 -1.45 20.56 0.73
N VAL A 110 -1.80 20.78 -0.52
CA VAL A 110 -1.16 20.14 -1.67
C VAL A 110 0.21 20.77 -1.89
N VAL A 111 1.26 19.95 -1.84
CA VAL A 111 2.65 20.34 -2.13
C VAL A 111 2.96 20.09 -3.60
N HIS A 112 2.55 18.93 -4.12
CA HIS A 112 2.76 18.55 -5.51
C HIS A 112 1.59 17.71 -6.02
N LEU A 113 1.23 17.90 -7.28
CA LEU A 113 0.14 17.17 -7.94
C LEU A 113 0.62 16.62 -9.27
N ASP A 114 0.70 15.31 -9.37
CA ASP A 114 1.04 14.58 -10.59
C ASP A 114 -0.22 13.91 -11.14
N LYS A 115 -0.95 14.63 -12.00
CA LYS A 115 -2.19 14.13 -12.61
C LYS A 115 -1.94 13.02 -13.63
N ALA A 116 -0.76 12.99 -14.27
CA ALA A 116 -0.42 11.98 -15.26
C ALA A 116 -0.32 10.59 -14.62
N HIS A 117 0.22 10.51 -13.41
CA HIS A 117 0.35 9.27 -12.64
C HIS A 117 -0.68 9.15 -11.52
N ASP A 118 -1.68 10.05 -11.46
CA ASP A 118 -2.71 10.05 -10.42
C ASP A 118 -2.14 10.03 -9.00
N LEU A 119 -1.13 10.87 -8.73
CA LEU A 119 -0.49 11.00 -7.42
C LEU A 119 -0.58 12.43 -6.88
N ALA A 120 -0.65 12.56 -5.57
CA ALA A 120 -0.58 13.82 -4.87
C ALA A 120 0.32 13.70 -3.63
N LEU A 121 1.12 14.74 -3.39
CA LEU A 121 1.90 14.92 -2.19
C LEU A 121 1.27 16.03 -1.36
N LEU A 122 0.91 15.71 -0.14
CA LEU A 122 0.32 16.63 0.82
C LEU A 122 1.31 16.91 1.94
N ARG A 123 1.24 18.11 2.50
CA ARG A 123 1.85 18.46 3.78
C ARG A 123 0.74 18.65 4.81
N PHE A 124 0.86 18.02 5.96
CA PHE A 124 -0.11 18.15 7.04
C PHE A 124 0.50 18.78 8.29
N ASP A 125 -0.36 19.43 9.08
CA ASP A 125 0.01 20.14 10.29
C ASP A 125 0.23 19.19 11.47
N GLY A 126 0.93 19.69 12.49
CA GLY A 126 1.15 18.99 13.76
C GLY A 126 2.45 18.21 13.83
N SER A 127 2.59 17.37 14.85
CA SER A 127 3.80 16.58 15.09
C SER A 127 4.04 15.55 13.96
N PRO A 128 5.30 15.33 13.58
CA PRO A 128 5.65 14.28 12.63
C PRO A 128 5.12 12.91 13.06
N LEU A 129 4.72 12.11 12.08
CA LEU A 129 4.33 10.72 12.26
C LEU A 129 5.43 9.79 11.69
N PRO A 130 5.46 8.52 12.07
CA PRO A 130 6.37 7.55 11.47
C PRO A 130 6.26 7.57 9.95
N ALA A 131 7.36 7.76 9.25
CA ALA A 131 7.40 7.72 7.78
C ALA A 131 7.66 6.28 7.32
N LEU A 132 6.97 5.83 6.27
CA LEU A 132 7.24 4.55 5.65
C LEU A 132 8.50 4.62 4.79
N GLU A 133 9.25 3.55 4.79
CA GLU A 133 10.38 3.37 3.89
C GLU A 133 9.86 3.11 2.47
N LEU A 134 10.41 3.82 1.49
CA LEU A 134 10.10 3.61 0.09
C LEU A 134 11.08 2.62 -0.53
N GLY A 135 10.55 1.66 -1.27
CA GLY A 135 11.34 0.68 -2.00
C GLY A 135 12.15 1.30 -3.15
N LYS A 136 12.96 0.48 -3.80
CA LYS A 136 13.75 0.90 -4.97
C LYS A 136 12.85 1.09 -6.19
N PRO A 137 13.22 1.98 -7.13
CA PRO A 137 12.59 2.04 -8.45
C PRO A 137 12.59 0.65 -9.11
N ALA A 138 11.52 0.32 -9.85
CA ALA A 138 11.35 -0.98 -10.49
C ALA A 138 11.53 -2.20 -9.54
N GLY A 139 11.24 -2.01 -8.24
CA GLY A 139 11.44 -3.03 -7.21
C GLY A 139 10.36 -4.12 -7.16
N ALA A 140 9.23 -3.94 -7.84
CA ALA A 140 8.16 -4.94 -7.89
C ALA A 140 8.51 -6.09 -8.85
N ARG A 141 8.19 -7.33 -8.46
CA ARG A 141 8.40 -8.53 -9.28
C ARG A 141 7.17 -9.40 -9.25
N GLU A 142 6.84 -10.02 -10.37
CA GLU A 142 5.74 -11.00 -10.44
C GLU A 142 5.98 -12.17 -9.49
N GLY A 143 4.93 -12.61 -8.81
CA GLY A 143 4.99 -13.61 -7.75
C GLY A 143 5.41 -13.09 -6.37
N GLN A 144 5.83 -11.83 -6.25
CA GLN A 144 6.22 -11.22 -4.98
C GLN A 144 5.02 -11.14 -4.03
N LEU A 145 5.21 -11.61 -2.78
CA LEU A 145 4.18 -11.49 -1.74
C LEU A 145 4.12 -10.06 -1.21
N VAL A 146 2.93 -9.51 -1.20
CA VAL A 146 2.69 -8.12 -0.85
C VAL A 146 1.49 -7.99 0.08
N ALA A 147 1.39 -6.84 0.74
CA ALA A 147 0.16 -6.39 1.36
C ALA A 147 -0.05 -4.91 1.07
N PHE A 148 -1.30 -4.50 1.18
CA PHE A 148 -1.65 -3.08 1.15
C PHE A 148 -2.56 -2.75 2.33
N MET A 149 -2.56 -1.48 2.70
CA MET A 149 -3.35 -1.00 3.83
C MET A 149 -4.15 0.23 3.43
N GLY A 150 -5.40 0.30 3.92
CA GLY A 150 -6.27 1.43 3.66
C GLY A 150 -7.56 1.36 4.47
N PHE A 151 -8.50 2.22 4.12
CA PHE A 151 -9.80 2.33 4.79
C PHE A 151 -10.92 1.90 3.83
N PRO A 152 -11.11 0.57 3.64
CA PRO A 152 -12.17 0.08 2.76
C PRO A 152 -13.52 0.56 3.24
N LEU A 153 -14.35 1.02 2.28
CA LEU A 153 -15.70 1.54 2.54
C LEU A 153 -15.76 2.74 3.51
N GLY A 154 -14.61 3.29 3.89
CA GLY A 154 -14.51 4.51 4.68
C GLY A 154 -15.26 4.47 6.00
N SER A 155 -16.14 5.43 6.22
CA SER A 155 -16.90 5.59 7.46
C SER A 155 -17.90 4.46 7.74
N ALA A 156 -18.29 3.66 6.73
CA ALA A 156 -19.24 2.57 6.91
C ALA A 156 -18.70 1.44 7.81
N LEU A 157 -17.36 1.19 7.76
CA LEU A 157 -16.70 0.21 8.64
C LEU A 157 -15.91 0.87 9.78
N GLY A 158 -16.08 2.18 9.97
CA GLY A 158 -15.26 2.98 10.86
C GLY A 158 -13.88 3.27 10.26
N LEU A 159 -13.24 4.35 10.70
CA LEU A 159 -11.92 4.78 10.20
C LEU A 159 -10.80 3.97 10.87
N THR A 160 -10.82 2.65 10.67
CA THR A 160 -9.75 1.74 11.10
C THR A 160 -9.04 1.18 9.87
N PRO A 161 -7.70 1.37 9.75
CA PRO A 161 -6.97 0.82 8.62
C PRO A 161 -7.04 -0.70 8.61
N VAL A 162 -7.35 -1.26 7.44
CA VAL A 162 -7.46 -2.71 7.18
C VAL A 162 -6.30 -3.12 6.29
N THR A 163 -5.71 -4.27 6.59
CA THR A 163 -4.64 -4.88 5.79
C THR A 163 -5.22 -5.95 4.88
N HIS A 164 -4.87 -5.87 3.59
CA HIS A 164 -5.15 -6.89 2.58
C HIS A 164 -3.84 -7.52 2.13
N ARG A 165 -3.84 -8.83 1.94
CA ARG A 165 -2.68 -9.59 1.43
C ARG A 165 -2.93 -10.07 0.02
N GLY A 166 -1.86 -10.25 -0.75
CA GLY A 166 -1.90 -10.80 -2.08
C GLY A 166 -0.51 -10.99 -2.65
N SER A 167 -0.45 -11.12 -3.96
CA SER A 167 0.79 -11.20 -4.72
C SER A 167 0.75 -10.24 -5.91
N VAL A 168 1.92 -9.88 -6.40
CA VAL A 168 2.04 -9.22 -7.70
C VAL A 168 1.76 -10.26 -8.78
N SER A 169 0.65 -10.09 -9.51
CA SER A 169 0.24 -11.03 -10.55
C SER A 169 0.81 -10.67 -11.92
N ALA A 170 1.04 -9.39 -12.20
CA ALA A 170 1.67 -8.91 -13.43
C ALA A 170 2.23 -7.48 -13.27
N ILE A 171 3.20 -7.15 -14.12
CA ILE A 171 3.60 -5.76 -14.37
C ILE A 171 3.12 -5.45 -15.78
N THR A 172 2.15 -4.56 -15.94
CA THR A 172 1.44 -4.41 -17.21
C THR A 172 1.02 -2.97 -17.50
N SER A 173 1.18 -2.60 -18.76
CA SER A 173 0.61 -1.35 -19.28
C SER A 173 -0.91 -1.51 -19.36
N VAL A 174 -1.62 -1.00 -18.37
CA VAL A 174 -3.08 -0.96 -18.41
C VAL A 174 -3.50 0.19 -19.33
N ALA A 175 -3.80 -0.11 -20.56
CA ALA A 175 -4.69 0.76 -21.33
C ALA A 175 -6.05 0.67 -20.62
N LEU A 176 -6.40 1.71 -19.85
CA LEU A 176 -7.74 1.81 -19.27
C LEU A 176 -8.76 1.72 -20.40
N PRO A 177 -9.54 0.64 -20.50
CA PRO A 177 -10.47 0.51 -21.61
C PRO A 177 -11.51 1.60 -21.47
N SER A 178 -11.59 2.49 -22.46
CA SER A 178 -12.71 3.39 -22.60
C SER A 178 -14.00 2.57 -22.73
N PRO A 179 -15.07 2.88 -21.97
CA PRO A 179 -16.31 2.09 -21.97
C PRO A 179 -16.98 1.96 -23.33
N THR A 180 -16.69 2.87 -24.25
CA THR A 180 -17.03 2.77 -25.68
C THR A 180 -16.01 3.55 -26.49
N ALA A 181 -15.75 3.12 -27.74
CA ALA A 181 -14.90 3.84 -28.69
C ALA A 181 -15.39 5.29 -28.97
N ARG A 182 -16.61 5.63 -28.57
CA ARG A 182 -17.20 6.99 -28.65
C ARG A 182 -16.90 7.87 -27.44
N GLN A 183 -16.35 7.32 -26.35
CA GLN A 183 -15.98 8.05 -25.13
C GLN A 183 -14.46 8.07 -24.91
N LEU A 184 -13.68 8.11 -25.97
CA LEU A 184 -12.30 8.60 -25.91
C LEU A 184 -12.40 10.10 -25.64
N ASP A 185 -12.53 10.47 -24.35
CA ASP A 185 -12.43 11.86 -23.96
C ASP A 185 -11.00 12.36 -24.17
N ALA A 186 -10.83 13.67 -24.21
CA ALA A 186 -9.53 14.30 -24.40
C ALA A 186 -8.50 13.84 -23.36
N ARG A 187 -8.95 13.39 -22.17
CA ARG A 187 -8.11 12.86 -21.09
C ARG A 187 -7.58 11.46 -21.40
N ALA A 188 -8.38 10.58 -22.00
CA ALA A 188 -7.93 9.24 -22.42
C ALA A 188 -6.92 9.37 -23.57
N ILE A 189 -7.16 10.30 -24.51
CA ILE A 189 -6.23 10.59 -25.61
C ILE A 189 -4.93 11.21 -25.07
N SER A 190 -4.99 12.11 -24.09
CA SER A 190 -3.80 12.70 -23.45
C SER A 190 -2.95 11.63 -22.76
N ARG A 191 -3.57 10.74 -22.00
CA ARG A 191 -2.87 9.61 -21.32
C ARG A 191 -2.18 8.68 -22.31
N ILE A 192 -2.80 8.39 -23.46
CA ILE A 192 -2.18 7.61 -24.53
C ILE A 192 -0.98 8.36 -25.15
N LYS A 193 -1.06 9.69 -25.26
CA LYS A 193 0.00 10.55 -25.82
C LYS A 193 1.15 10.81 -24.83
N GLU A 194 0.86 10.86 -23.54
CA GLU A 194 1.84 11.10 -22.47
C GLU A 194 2.64 9.86 -22.09
N GLY A 195 2.34 8.71 -22.70
CA GLY A 195 3.00 7.43 -22.50
C GLY A 195 2.29 6.58 -21.45
N SER A 196 1.93 5.36 -21.81
CA SER A 196 1.45 4.37 -20.85
C SER A 196 2.62 3.98 -19.94
N PHE A 197 2.41 4.03 -18.63
CA PHE A 197 3.32 3.44 -17.68
C PHE A 197 2.76 2.09 -17.18
N ASP A 198 3.66 1.24 -16.72
CA ASP A 198 3.27 -0.06 -16.20
C ASP A 198 2.72 0.05 -14.80
N PHE A 199 1.55 -0.53 -14.57
CA PHE A 199 0.96 -0.72 -13.26
C PHE A 199 1.41 -2.05 -12.66
N ILE A 200 1.44 -2.11 -11.34
CA ILE A 200 1.55 -3.35 -10.59
C ILE A 200 0.14 -3.93 -10.47
N GLN A 201 -0.12 -5.05 -11.16
CA GLN A 201 -1.38 -5.79 -11.01
C GLN A 201 -1.27 -6.75 -9.83
N LEU A 202 -2.31 -6.83 -9.03
CA LEU A 202 -2.37 -7.61 -7.80
C LEU A 202 -3.43 -8.70 -7.89
N ASP A 203 -3.11 -9.88 -7.40
CA ASP A 203 -4.06 -10.91 -7.00
C ASP A 203 -4.55 -10.60 -5.58
N ALA A 204 -5.41 -9.62 -5.48
CA ALA A 204 -6.03 -9.17 -4.24
C ALA A 204 -7.17 -8.20 -4.56
N THR A 205 -8.22 -8.20 -3.73
CA THR A 205 -9.35 -7.28 -3.89
C THR A 205 -9.12 -6.00 -3.09
N ALA A 206 -9.00 -4.87 -3.79
CA ALA A 206 -9.10 -3.56 -3.17
C ALA A 206 -10.55 -3.04 -3.27
N TYR A 207 -10.98 -2.34 -2.24
CA TYR A 207 -12.31 -1.75 -2.15
C TYR A 207 -12.25 -0.21 -2.24
N PRO A 208 -13.35 0.46 -2.62
CA PRO A 208 -13.45 1.91 -2.56
C PRO A 208 -13.00 2.43 -1.19
N GLY A 209 -12.07 3.38 -1.21
CA GLY A 209 -11.42 3.90 -0.01
C GLY A 209 -9.98 3.40 0.19
N ASN A 210 -9.56 2.30 -0.43
CA ASN A 210 -8.16 1.87 -0.41
C ASN A 210 -7.25 2.70 -1.33
N SER A 211 -7.83 3.46 -2.27
CA SER A 211 -7.09 4.37 -3.16
C SER A 211 -6.18 5.30 -2.37
N GLY A 212 -4.93 5.39 -2.79
CA GLY A 212 -3.87 6.16 -2.13
C GLY A 212 -3.14 5.43 -1.00
N GLY A 213 -3.58 4.21 -0.64
CA GLY A 213 -2.93 3.40 0.38
C GLY A 213 -1.59 2.81 -0.07
N PRO A 214 -0.67 2.52 0.87
CA PRO A 214 0.62 1.92 0.56
C PRO A 214 0.46 0.44 0.17
N LEU A 215 1.09 0.05 -0.94
CA LEU A 215 1.40 -1.34 -1.27
C LEU A 215 2.83 -1.61 -0.81
N PHE A 216 3.04 -2.59 0.04
CA PHE A 216 4.34 -2.89 0.62
C PHE A 216 4.72 -4.36 0.49
N ASP A 217 6.00 -4.59 0.36
CA ASP A 217 6.62 -5.91 0.33
C ASP A 217 6.55 -6.57 1.71
N LEU A 218 6.15 -7.85 1.76
CA LEU A 218 5.98 -8.56 3.03
C LEU A 218 7.29 -8.96 3.72
N GLU A 219 8.38 -9.03 2.99
CA GLU A 219 9.67 -9.40 3.53
C GLU A 219 10.38 -8.19 4.18
N THR A 220 10.37 -7.05 3.47
CA THR A 220 11.10 -5.85 3.88
C THR A 220 10.24 -4.82 4.58
N GLY A 221 8.94 -4.78 4.26
CA GLY A 221 8.02 -3.72 4.67
C GLY A 221 8.15 -2.43 3.86
N ALA A 222 9.02 -2.38 2.87
CA ALA A 222 9.20 -1.21 2.03
C ALA A 222 8.00 -1.03 1.08
N VAL A 223 7.58 0.21 0.89
CA VAL A 223 6.49 0.56 -0.02
C VAL A 223 6.99 0.44 -1.46
N ILE A 224 6.35 -0.41 -2.26
CA ILE A 224 6.66 -0.64 -3.67
C ILE A 224 5.64 -0.01 -4.62
N GLY A 225 4.51 0.48 -4.10
CA GLY A 225 3.49 1.14 -4.92
C GLY A 225 2.41 1.83 -4.11
N VAL A 226 1.49 2.48 -4.83
CA VAL A 226 0.32 3.19 -4.30
C VAL A 226 -0.94 2.56 -4.90
N VAL A 227 -1.84 2.04 -4.08
CA VAL A 227 -3.08 1.39 -4.54
C VAL A 227 -3.94 2.39 -5.31
N ASN A 228 -4.41 1.99 -6.49
CA ASN A 228 -5.23 2.80 -7.38
C ASN A 228 -6.48 2.04 -7.81
N MET A 229 -7.65 2.51 -7.37
CA MET A 229 -8.95 1.91 -7.69
C MET A 229 -9.58 2.42 -8.99
N VAL A 230 -9.03 3.50 -9.59
CA VAL A 230 -9.57 4.08 -10.84
C VAL A 230 -9.31 3.18 -12.04
N ALA A 231 -8.30 2.30 -11.94
CA ALA A 231 -8.01 1.32 -12.98
C ALA A 231 -9.08 0.23 -13.15
N LEU A 232 -10.02 0.09 -12.20
CA LEU A 232 -11.12 -0.88 -12.27
C LEU A 232 -12.31 -0.28 -13.00
N LYS A 233 -12.81 -0.99 -14.03
CA LYS A 233 -14.04 -0.63 -14.74
C LYS A 233 -15.27 -0.84 -13.87
N GLY A 234 -16.11 0.17 -13.78
CA GLY A 234 -17.44 0.05 -13.22
C GLY A 234 -17.78 1.14 -12.22
N THR A 235 -19.04 1.18 -11.82
CA THR A 235 -19.51 2.05 -10.74
C THR A 235 -19.01 1.52 -9.40
N ARG A 236 -19.02 2.36 -8.34
CA ARG A 236 -18.75 1.94 -6.97
C ARG A 236 -19.59 0.71 -6.56
N GLU A 237 -20.84 0.68 -7.00
CA GLU A 237 -21.77 -0.42 -6.72
C GLU A 237 -21.33 -1.74 -7.39
N SER A 238 -20.81 -1.68 -8.63
CA SER A 238 -20.35 -2.89 -9.32
C SER A 238 -19.07 -3.46 -8.69
N ALA A 239 -18.17 -2.62 -8.18
CA ALA A 239 -16.98 -3.05 -7.45
C ALA A 239 -17.32 -3.72 -6.11
N LEU A 240 -18.45 -3.37 -5.50
CA LEU A 240 -18.93 -3.97 -4.27
C LEU A 240 -19.71 -5.27 -4.48
N SER A 241 -20.52 -5.32 -5.55
CA SER A 241 -21.38 -6.46 -5.83
C SER A 241 -20.66 -7.60 -6.56
N HIS A 242 -19.64 -7.28 -7.37
CA HIS A 242 -18.87 -8.24 -8.17
C HIS A 242 -17.37 -7.91 -8.12
N PRO A 243 -16.70 -8.14 -6.99
CA PRO A 243 -15.26 -7.91 -6.89
C PRO A 243 -14.50 -8.81 -7.85
N SER A 244 -13.65 -8.23 -8.68
CA SER A 244 -12.91 -8.98 -9.70
C SER A 244 -11.76 -9.82 -9.15
N GLY A 245 -11.37 -9.63 -7.88
CA GLY A 245 -10.15 -10.22 -7.33
C GLY A 245 -8.85 -9.58 -7.85
N ILE A 246 -8.95 -8.62 -8.76
CA ILE A 246 -7.81 -7.92 -9.38
C ILE A 246 -7.79 -6.48 -8.92
N SER A 247 -6.62 -6.00 -8.53
CA SER A 247 -6.39 -4.60 -8.20
C SER A 247 -5.11 -4.10 -8.84
N TYR A 248 -4.91 -2.79 -8.84
CA TYR A 248 -3.75 -2.17 -9.44
C TYR A 248 -3.09 -1.19 -8.47
N ALA A 249 -1.78 -1.04 -8.60
CA ALA A 249 -1.02 -0.03 -7.88
C ALA A 249 -0.06 0.70 -8.81
N ILE A 250 0.15 1.99 -8.53
CA ILE A 250 1.11 2.84 -9.21
C ILE A 250 2.49 2.54 -8.62
N PRO A 251 3.52 2.26 -9.42
CA PRO A 251 4.87 1.98 -8.91
C PRO A 251 5.45 3.12 -8.08
N VAL A 252 6.21 2.75 -7.04
CA VAL A 252 6.83 3.68 -6.09
C VAL A 252 7.80 4.67 -6.73
N GLU A 253 8.35 4.35 -7.90
CA GLU A 253 9.26 5.23 -8.61
C GLU A 253 8.67 6.61 -8.91
N PHE A 254 7.36 6.69 -9.19
CA PHE A 254 6.68 7.97 -9.40
C PHE A 254 6.56 8.78 -8.10
N VAL A 255 6.40 8.12 -6.96
CA VAL A 255 6.47 8.77 -5.64
C VAL A 255 7.87 9.33 -5.40
N LEU A 256 8.92 8.56 -5.70
CA LEU A 256 10.30 9.01 -5.56
C LEU A 256 10.61 10.22 -6.44
N ARG A 257 10.15 10.22 -7.70
CA ARG A 257 10.28 11.38 -8.62
C ARG A 257 9.53 12.60 -8.08
N MET A 258 8.30 12.42 -7.59
CA MET A 258 7.49 13.49 -7.02
C MET A 258 8.16 14.10 -5.77
N LEU A 259 8.73 13.29 -4.90
CA LEU A 259 9.48 13.77 -3.73
C LEU A 259 10.77 14.51 -4.11
N ALA A 260 11.45 14.08 -5.18
CA ALA A 260 12.62 14.78 -5.69
C ALA A 260 12.28 16.16 -6.29
N ALA A 261 11.12 16.26 -6.97
CA ALA A 261 10.64 17.53 -7.55
C ALA A 261 10.08 18.51 -6.52
N ALA A 262 9.70 18.04 -5.32
CA ALA A 262 9.14 18.87 -4.24
C ALA A 262 10.18 19.43 -3.26
N ARG A 263 11.46 19.12 -3.46
CA ARG A 263 12.61 19.65 -2.68
C ARG A 263 13.05 20.98 -3.24
#